data_ae8cec68dabca9477f00643c5aa17d9e
#
_entry.id   ae8cec68dabca9477f00643c5aa17d9e
#
_cell.length_a   1.000
_cell.length_b   1.000
_cell.length_c   1.000
_cell.angle_alpha   90.00
_cell.angle_beta   90.00
_cell.angle_gamma   90.00
#
_symmetry.space_group_name_H-M   'P 1'
#
loop_
_entity.id
_entity.type
_entity.pdbx_description
1 polymer ?
#
loop_
_entity_poly.entity_id
_entity_poly.type
_entity_poly.pdbx_seq_one_letter_code
_entity_poly.pdbx_strand_id
1 'polypeptide(L)'
;MSYKGKFVPKNFDKYNGDPTNIIYRSSWELKLMIYLDEHSDIVKWASEEFCIPYKSPIDGKVHRYYPDFWVKRKSGKCLLIEVKPAAQTKPPNPMKKNKTKTGRPSRRYLNEVKTYGINEAKWKAAYAYCRDRKWEF
;
A
#
# COMPACT_ATOMS: atom_id res chain seq x y z
N MET A 1 19.35 0.48 4.39
CA MET A 1 18.92 -0.23 5.60
C MET A 1 17.40 -0.13 5.73
N SER A 2 16.73 -1.26 5.82
CA SER A 2 15.28 -1.26 6.01
C SER A 2 14.96 -0.96 7.48
N TYR A 3 14.06 -0.02 7.69
CA TYR A 3 13.59 0.37 9.02
C TYR A 3 12.30 -0.41 9.29
N LYS A 4 12.40 -1.51 10.02
CA LYS A 4 11.22 -2.32 10.33
C LYS A 4 11.24 -2.83 11.75
N GLY A 5 10.05 -3.10 12.29
CA GLY A 5 9.89 -3.65 13.61
C GLY A 5 8.43 -3.92 13.92
N LYS A 6 8.16 -4.34 15.15
CA LYS A 6 6.79 -4.54 15.62
C LYS A 6 6.27 -3.30 16.31
N PHE A 7 5.04 -2.92 16.00
CA PHE A 7 4.34 -1.82 16.65
C PHE A 7 3.44 -2.38 17.75
N VAL A 8 3.54 -1.82 18.94
CA VAL A 8 2.68 -2.16 20.07
C VAL A 8 1.71 -1.00 20.30
N PRO A 9 0.41 -1.17 20.00
CA PRO A 9 -0.55 -0.09 20.18
C PRO A 9 -0.79 0.20 21.67
N LYS A 10 -1.02 1.46 21.99
CA LYS A 10 -1.47 1.87 23.32
C LYS A 10 -2.96 1.62 23.50
N ASN A 11 -3.71 1.68 22.41
CA ASN A 11 -5.17 1.52 22.41
C ASN A 11 -5.53 0.26 21.64
N PHE A 12 -5.39 -0.89 22.26
CA PHE A 12 -5.62 -2.20 21.63
C PHE A 12 -7.00 -2.35 21.02
N ASP A 13 -8.02 -1.76 21.63
CA ASP A 13 -9.41 -1.85 21.18
C ASP A 13 -9.67 -1.10 19.87
N LYS A 14 -8.79 -0.19 19.47
CA LYS A 14 -8.88 0.50 18.18
C LYS A 14 -8.36 -0.36 17.02
N TYR A 15 -7.49 -1.30 17.29
CA TYR A 15 -6.90 -2.11 16.22
C TYR A 15 -7.84 -3.22 15.78
N ASN A 16 -8.16 -3.26 14.50
CA ASN A 16 -9.07 -4.23 13.91
C ASN A 16 -8.27 -5.38 13.27
N GLY A 17 -7.81 -6.29 14.09
CA GLY A 17 -6.99 -7.43 13.67
C GLY A 17 -6.21 -7.99 14.85
N ASP A 18 -5.07 -8.62 14.57
CA ASP A 18 -4.19 -9.17 15.60
C ASP A 18 -3.21 -8.09 16.09
N PRO A 19 -3.46 -7.48 17.29
CA PRO A 19 -2.61 -6.41 17.78
C PRO A 19 -1.22 -6.88 18.22
N THR A 20 -0.97 -8.18 18.27
CA THR A 20 0.34 -8.73 18.63
C THR A 20 1.25 -8.91 17.43
N ASN A 21 0.74 -8.68 16.22
CA ASN A 21 1.50 -8.91 14.99
C ASN A 21 1.38 -7.74 14.02
N ILE A 22 1.59 -6.52 14.51
CA ILE A 22 1.59 -5.31 13.69
C ILE A 22 3.04 -4.99 13.33
N ILE A 23 3.36 -5.03 12.03
CA ILE A 23 4.73 -4.84 11.56
C ILE A 23 4.79 -3.57 10.71
N TYR A 24 5.69 -2.64 11.08
CA TYR A 24 6.02 -1.53 10.21
C TYR A 24 7.29 -1.86 9.43
N ARG A 25 7.32 -1.46 8.15
CA ARG A 25 8.44 -1.72 7.26
C ARG A 25 9.18 -0.46 6.85
N SER A 26 8.75 0.68 7.36
CA SER A 26 9.39 1.97 7.11
C SER A 26 9.10 2.92 8.25
N SER A 27 9.89 4.00 8.36
CA SER A 27 9.64 5.04 9.35
C SER A 27 8.33 5.78 9.07
N TRP A 28 7.94 5.89 7.80
CA TRP A 28 6.66 6.51 7.44
C TRP A 28 5.48 5.70 7.94
N GLU A 29 5.55 4.38 7.81
CA GLU A 29 4.51 3.49 8.33
C GLU A 29 4.42 3.59 9.85
N LEU A 30 5.56 3.61 10.55
CA LEU A 30 5.57 3.76 12.00
C LEU A 30 4.91 5.06 12.45
N LYS A 31 5.25 6.18 11.79
CA LYS A 31 4.65 7.48 12.11
C LYS A 31 3.14 7.46 11.90
N LEU A 32 2.69 6.83 10.82
CA LEU A 32 1.26 6.71 10.55
C LEU A 32 0.56 5.83 11.60
N MET A 33 1.18 4.72 11.99
CA MET A 33 0.64 3.84 13.02
C MET A 33 0.45 4.56 14.36
N ILE A 34 1.43 5.36 14.76
CA ILE A 34 1.34 6.19 15.98
C ILE A 34 0.16 7.15 15.88
N TYR A 35 0.03 7.82 14.74
CA TYR A 35 -1.07 8.76 14.50
C TYR A 35 -2.43 8.04 14.58
N LEU A 36 -2.58 6.91 13.89
CA LEU A 36 -3.83 6.16 13.86
C LEU A 36 -4.23 5.64 15.24
N ASP A 37 -3.25 5.22 16.03
CA ASP A 37 -3.49 4.70 17.37
C ASP A 37 -3.91 5.80 18.34
N GLU A 38 -3.34 6.99 18.23
CA GLU A 38 -3.50 8.05 19.24
C GLU A 38 -4.52 9.13 18.85
N HIS A 39 -4.85 9.28 17.57
CA HIS A 39 -5.73 10.37 17.13
C HIS A 39 -7.20 10.05 17.42
N SER A 40 -7.90 11.01 18.05
CA SER A 40 -9.29 10.83 18.48
C SER A 40 -10.30 10.66 17.34
N ASP A 41 -9.98 11.17 16.14
CA ASP A 41 -10.84 11.02 14.96
C ASP A 41 -10.82 9.60 14.38
N ILE A 42 -9.85 8.78 14.78
CA ILE A 42 -9.71 7.42 14.29
C ILE A 42 -10.36 6.46 15.30
N VAL A 43 -11.40 5.76 14.85
CA VAL A 43 -12.15 4.83 15.69
C VAL A 43 -11.55 3.43 15.60
N LYS A 44 -11.17 2.99 14.40
CA LYS A 44 -10.57 1.68 14.14
C LYS A 44 -9.53 1.82 13.04
N TRP A 45 -8.52 0.96 13.09
CA TRP A 45 -7.52 0.88 12.03
C TRP A 45 -6.94 -0.53 11.95
N ALA A 46 -6.35 -0.88 10.82
CA ALA A 46 -5.70 -2.17 10.60
C ALA A 46 -4.54 -2.00 9.64
N SER A 47 -3.52 -2.83 9.79
CA SER A 47 -2.34 -2.87 8.93
C SER A 47 -2.26 -4.24 8.26
N GLU A 48 -2.39 -4.28 6.95
CA GLU A 48 -2.26 -5.50 6.15
C GLU A 48 -3.18 -6.66 6.59
N GLU A 49 -4.37 -6.35 7.12
CA GLU A 49 -5.26 -7.36 7.69
C GLU A 49 -6.25 -7.95 6.69
N PHE A 50 -6.50 -7.27 5.56
CA PHE A 50 -7.39 -7.83 4.55
C PHE A 50 -6.83 -7.66 3.15
N CYS A 51 -7.31 -8.51 2.23
CA CYS A 51 -6.78 -8.54 0.89
C CYS A 51 -7.84 -8.21 -0.16
N ILE A 52 -7.36 -7.65 -1.25
CA ILE A 52 -8.15 -7.34 -2.44
C ILE A 52 -7.60 -8.19 -3.58
N PRO A 53 -8.42 -9.04 -4.21
CA PRO A 53 -7.96 -9.79 -5.38
C PRO A 53 -7.78 -8.85 -6.56
N TYR A 54 -6.71 -9.04 -7.31
CA TYR A 54 -6.45 -8.31 -8.54
C TYR A 54 -5.84 -9.23 -9.58
N LYS A 55 -6.05 -8.92 -10.85
CA LYS A 55 -5.45 -9.67 -11.95
C LYS A 55 -4.13 -9.03 -12.34
N SER A 56 -3.03 -9.79 -12.20
CA SER A 56 -1.70 -9.28 -12.54
C SER A 56 -1.53 -9.17 -14.05
N PRO A 57 -1.02 -8.04 -14.57
CA PRO A 57 -0.73 -7.92 -16.00
C PRO A 57 0.48 -8.74 -16.46
N ILE A 58 1.25 -9.27 -15.51
CA ILE A 58 2.47 -10.03 -15.84
C ILE A 58 2.14 -11.48 -16.23
N ASP A 59 1.30 -12.15 -15.45
CA ASP A 59 0.96 -13.57 -15.68
C ASP A 59 -0.52 -13.81 -15.97
N GLY A 60 -1.35 -12.78 -15.91
CA GLY A 60 -2.80 -12.89 -16.13
C GLY A 60 -3.55 -13.64 -15.04
N LYS A 61 -2.90 -13.94 -13.92
CA LYS A 61 -3.51 -14.67 -12.81
C LYS A 61 -4.00 -13.74 -11.73
N VAL A 62 -4.94 -14.22 -10.91
CA VAL A 62 -5.45 -13.47 -9.77
C VAL A 62 -4.47 -13.59 -8.62
N HIS A 63 -4.05 -12.46 -8.08
CA HIS A 63 -3.17 -12.37 -6.91
C HIS A 63 -3.87 -11.63 -5.79
N ARG A 64 -3.29 -11.71 -4.58
CA ARG A 64 -3.80 -11.02 -3.40
C ARG A 64 -3.02 -9.73 -3.18
N TYR A 65 -3.75 -8.62 -3.00
CA TYR A 65 -3.17 -7.34 -2.65
C TYR A 65 -3.61 -7.00 -1.22
N TYR A 66 -2.63 -6.75 -0.35
CA TYR A 66 -2.87 -6.32 1.03
C TYR A 66 -2.54 -4.83 1.11
N PRO A 67 -3.57 -3.96 1.13
CA PRO A 67 -3.33 -2.53 1.33
C PRO A 67 -2.60 -2.30 2.66
N ASP A 68 -1.76 -1.25 2.71
CA ASP A 68 -0.96 -0.99 3.90
C ASP A 68 -1.85 -0.73 5.12
N PHE A 69 -2.90 0.08 4.97
CA PHE A 69 -3.78 0.43 6.10
C PHE A 69 -5.24 0.51 5.69
N TRP A 70 -6.09 0.05 6.60
CA TRP A 70 -7.52 0.33 6.59
C TRP A 70 -7.84 1.19 7.81
N VAL A 71 -8.67 2.23 7.63
CA VAL A 71 -8.98 3.19 8.69
C VAL A 71 -10.47 3.48 8.70
N LYS A 72 -11.06 3.53 9.89
CA LYS A 72 -12.42 4.00 10.10
C LYS A 72 -12.39 5.26 10.95
N ARG A 73 -12.93 6.34 10.41
CA ARG A 73 -12.98 7.62 11.09
C ARG A 73 -14.22 7.74 11.96
N LYS A 74 -14.20 8.68 12.91
CA LYS A 74 -15.32 8.96 13.80
C LYS A 74 -16.61 9.28 13.05
N SER A 75 -16.52 9.88 11.87
CA SER A 75 -17.65 10.16 10.98
C SER A 75 -18.32 8.91 10.39
N GLY A 76 -17.69 7.74 10.56
CA GLY A 76 -18.11 6.49 9.92
C GLY A 76 -17.46 6.25 8.57
N LYS A 77 -16.75 7.22 8.01
CA LYS A 77 -16.02 7.05 6.75
C LYS A 77 -14.86 6.08 6.93
N CYS A 78 -14.73 5.18 5.96
CA CYS A 78 -13.61 4.24 5.89
C CYS A 78 -12.73 4.59 4.70
N LEU A 79 -11.43 4.37 4.85
CA LEU A 79 -10.48 4.59 3.75
C LEU A 79 -9.37 3.54 3.79
N LEU A 80 -8.84 3.25 2.61
CA LEU A 80 -7.62 2.47 2.46
C LEU A 80 -6.47 3.43 2.19
N ILE A 81 -5.32 3.14 2.77
CA ILE A 81 -4.12 3.96 2.58
C ILE A 81 -2.98 3.07 2.10
N GLU A 82 -2.30 3.50 1.06
CA GLU A 82 -1.09 2.88 0.55
C GLU A 82 0.06 3.87 0.72
N VAL A 83 1.13 3.44 1.39
CA VAL A 83 2.31 4.28 1.62
C VAL A 83 3.35 3.94 0.56
N LYS A 84 3.63 4.89 -0.33
CA LYS A 84 4.60 4.72 -1.41
C LYS A 84 5.48 5.96 -1.54
N PRO A 85 6.78 5.77 -1.85
CA PRO A 85 7.60 6.92 -2.25
C PRO A 85 7.00 7.61 -3.48
N ALA A 86 7.13 8.94 -3.55
CA ALA A 86 6.54 9.72 -4.64
C ALA A 86 6.98 9.23 -6.02
N ALA A 87 8.23 8.79 -6.13
CA ALA A 87 8.76 8.29 -7.40
C ALA A 87 8.02 7.04 -7.91
N GLN A 88 7.42 6.25 -7.02
CA GLN A 88 6.70 5.03 -7.39
C GLN A 88 5.25 5.29 -7.75
N THR A 89 4.74 6.51 -7.55
CA THR A 89 3.37 6.87 -7.90
C THR A 89 3.22 7.33 -9.34
N LYS A 90 4.33 7.46 -10.04
CA LYS A 90 4.38 7.92 -11.44
C LYS A 90 4.94 6.84 -12.35
N PRO A 91 4.53 6.81 -13.63
CA PRO A 91 5.14 5.87 -14.58
C PRO A 91 6.65 6.11 -14.69
N PRO A 92 7.43 5.04 -14.95
CA PRO A 92 8.84 5.23 -15.27
C PRO A 92 9.01 6.17 -16.46
N ASN A 93 9.98 7.09 -16.37
CA ASN A 93 10.21 8.07 -17.41
C ASN A 93 10.99 7.42 -18.57
N PRO A 94 10.39 7.26 -19.75
CA PRO A 94 11.08 6.65 -20.89
C PRO A 94 12.28 7.46 -21.39
N MET A 95 12.33 8.75 -21.08
CA MET A 95 13.46 9.60 -21.44
C MET A 95 14.68 9.34 -20.56
N LYS A 96 14.47 8.76 -19.38
CA LYS A 96 15.54 8.45 -18.42
C LYS A 96 15.89 6.97 -18.38
N LYS A 97 15.37 6.18 -19.32
CA LYS A 97 15.69 4.74 -19.32
C LYS A 97 17.20 4.55 -19.60
N ASN A 98 17.83 3.73 -18.78
CA ASN A 98 19.21 3.39 -18.95
C ASN A 98 19.36 2.38 -20.07
N LYS A 99 20.01 2.76 -21.16
CA LYS A 99 20.24 1.87 -22.29
C LYS A 99 21.55 1.09 -22.14
N THR A 100 21.54 -0.14 -22.57
CA THR A 100 22.77 -0.93 -22.68
C THR A 100 23.56 -0.48 -23.91
N LYS A 101 24.77 -1.03 -24.10
CA LYS A 101 25.59 -0.73 -25.28
C LYS A 101 24.89 -1.05 -26.60
N THR A 102 23.93 -1.98 -26.60
CA THR A 102 23.14 -2.35 -27.79
C THR A 102 21.96 -1.43 -28.06
N GLY A 103 21.74 -0.41 -27.22
CA GLY A 103 20.62 0.50 -27.33
C GLY A 103 19.30 -0.02 -26.77
N ARG A 104 19.29 -1.24 -26.21
CA ARG A 104 18.10 -1.81 -25.58
C ARG A 104 17.86 -1.18 -24.19
N PRO A 105 16.61 -1.10 -23.74
CA PRO A 105 16.34 -0.64 -22.37
C PRO A 105 17.06 -1.51 -21.35
N SER A 106 17.54 -0.91 -20.26
CA SER A 106 18.20 -1.64 -19.19
C SER A 106 17.21 -2.56 -18.46
N ARG A 107 17.74 -3.59 -17.80
CA ARG A 107 16.94 -4.47 -16.96
C ARG A 107 16.24 -3.68 -15.86
N ARG A 108 16.93 -2.68 -15.29
CA ARG A 108 16.37 -1.82 -14.25
C ARG A 108 15.11 -1.10 -14.75
N TYR A 109 15.17 -0.51 -15.93
CA TYR A 109 14.01 0.18 -16.53
C TYR A 109 12.87 -0.80 -16.78
N LEU A 110 13.15 -1.97 -17.34
CA LEU A 110 12.13 -3.00 -17.60
C LEU A 110 11.47 -3.45 -16.30
N ASN A 111 12.25 -3.61 -15.22
CA ASN A 111 11.70 -3.98 -13.91
C ASN A 111 10.82 -2.86 -13.34
N GLU A 112 11.20 -1.60 -13.52
CA GLU A 112 10.38 -0.46 -13.09
C GLU A 112 9.04 -0.42 -13.82
N VAL A 113 9.04 -0.70 -15.12
CA VAL A 113 7.81 -0.79 -15.91
C VAL A 113 6.90 -1.90 -15.40
N LYS A 114 7.45 -3.08 -15.14
CA LYS A 114 6.69 -4.21 -14.61
C LYS A 114 6.09 -3.88 -13.23
N THR A 115 6.91 -3.33 -12.34
CA THR A 115 6.47 -2.96 -11.00
C THR A 115 5.36 -1.92 -11.04
N TYR A 116 5.51 -0.91 -11.89
CA TYR A 116 4.48 0.11 -12.03
C TYR A 116 3.18 -0.49 -12.56
N GLY A 117 3.25 -1.41 -13.54
CA GLY A 117 2.09 -2.08 -14.10
C GLY A 117 1.34 -2.91 -13.05
N ILE A 118 2.08 -3.62 -12.20
CA ILE A 118 1.50 -4.38 -11.09
C ILE A 118 0.82 -3.43 -10.10
N ASN A 119 1.50 -2.36 -9.70
CA ASN A 119 0.95 -1.37 -8.76
C ASN A 119 -0.31 -0.71 -9.32
N GLU A 120 -0.30 -0.36 -10.60
CA GLU A 120 -1.48 0.22 -11.26
C GLU A 120 -2.67 -0.73 -11.21
N ALA A 121 -2.44 -2.02 -11.47
CA ALA A 121 -3.49 -3.05 -11.39
C ALA A 121 -4.03 -3.19 -9.96
N LYS A 122 -3.14 -3.18 -8.97
CA LYS A 122 -3.52 -3.20 -7.56
C LYS A 122 -4.38 -2.00 -7.19
N TRP A 123 -3.96 -0.81 -7.61
CA TRP A 123 -4.68 0.43 -7.28
C TRP A 123 -6.04 0.51 -7.95
N LYS A 124 -6.15 0.07 -9.20
CA LYS A 124 -7.44 -0.01 -9.88
C LYS A 124 -8.40 -0.94 -9.15
N ALA A 125 -7.90 -2.10 -8.72
CA ALA A 125 -8.69 -3.04 -7.94
C ALA A 125 -9.11 -2.43 -6.59
N ALA A 126 -8.21 -1.69 -5.94
CA ALA A 126 -8.51 -1.01 -4.69
C ALA A 126 -9.56 0.09 -4.86
N TYR A 127 -9.48 0.88 -5.92
CA TYR A 127 -10.50 1.88 -6.22
C TYR A 127 -11.87 1.26 -6.42
N ALA A 128 -11.94 0.17 -7.20
CA ALA A 128 -13.20 -0.53 -7.42
C ALA A 128 -13.76 -1.11 -6.13
N TYR A 129 -12.91 -1.72 -5.32
CA TYR A 129 -13.27 -2.28 -4.02
C TYR A 129 -13.82 -1.21 -3.09
N CYS A 130 -13.16 -0.06 -3.02
CA CYS A 130 -13.58 1.06 -2.18
C CYS A 130 -14.88 1.68 -2.70
N ARG A 131 -15.02 1.84 -4.02
CA ARG A 131 -16.24 2.39 -4.61
C ARG A 131 -17.46 1.54 -4.27
N ASP A 132 -17.33 0.21 -4.36
CA ASP A 132 -18.43 -0.71 -4.05
C ASP A 132 -18.87 -0.61 -2.58
N ARG A 133 -17.96 -0.22 -1.69
CA ARG A 133 -18.21 -0.07 -0.26
C ARG A 133 -18.40 1.37 0.19
N LYS A 134 -18.33 2.32 -0.73
CA LYS A 134 -18.35 3.76 -0.44
C LYS A 134 -17.20 4.19 0.48
N TRP A 135 -16.05 3.56 0.30
CA TRP A 135 -14.81 3.93 0.98
C TRP A 135 -13.95 4.81 0.07
N GLU A 136 -12.96 5.48 0.65
CA GLU A 136 -11.95 6.23 -0.09
C GLU A 136 -10.65 5.42 -0.20
N PHE A 137 -9.89 5.72 -1.26
CA PHE A 137 -8.57 5.11 -1.44
C PHE A 137 -7.55 6.19 -1.74
#